data_c390fab95af806dcfa28e96340420f00
#
_entry.id   c390fab95af806dcfa28e96340420f00
#
_cell.length_a   1.000
_cell.length_b   1.000
_cell.length_c   1.000
_cell.angle_alpha   90.00
_cell.angle_beta   90.00
_cell.angle_gamma   90.00
#
_symmetry.space_group_name_H-M   'P 1'
#
loop_
_entity.id
_entity.type
_entity.pdbx_description
1 polymer ?
#
loop_
_entity_poly.entity_id
_entity_poly.type
_entity_poly.pdbx_seq_one_letter_code
_entity_poly.pdbx_strand_id
1 'polypeptide(L)'
;RLRCVTGVQTCALPILVIVAAAQEPDGYLYTSRTMNPKHPHEWAGSKRWEKVEELSHEFYNLGHMVEGAIAHYQATGKRNFLDIAIRYADCVCREIGTGEGQQIRVPGHQIAEMALAKLYLVTGQQKYLDQAKFFLDQRGHTTRTDEYSQAHKPVVEQDEAMGHAVRAAYMYAGMADVAALTGDTAYIHAIDRIWDNIVGKKYYITGGIGATSNGEAFGKNYELPNMSAYCETCAAIGNVYVNYRLFLLHGEAKYYDVLERTLYNGLISGVSLDGGGFFYPNPLESIGQHQRQPWFGCACCPSNICRFIPSLPGYVYAVKGKDVYVNLFMSNTSNLKVEGKAVSLEQATHYPWNGDVTIGVNKNNAGQFTMKIRIPGWVRNQVVPSDLYTYSDGKRLSYTVKVNGEPVQSELKDGYFCIDRRWKKGDKVAVHFDMEPRTVKANNKVEADRGRIAVERGPIVYCAEWPDNDFDVLSVFMNRTPQFEVVEKPDLLYGINQLKTDAQILGYDDRGRLDRKSVV
;
A
#
# COMPACT_ATOMS: atom_id res chain seq x y z
N ARG A 1 25.80 -4.40 6.82
CA ARG A 1 25.20 -4.40 5.49
C ARG A 1 24.89 -5.79 4.91
N LEU A 2 25.68 -6.82 5.12
CA LEU A 2 25.46 -8.19 4.62
C LEU A 2 25.17 -9.23 5.72
N ARG A 3 25.30 -8.86 6.99
CA ARG A 3 25.16 -9.80 8.13
C ARG A 3 23.72 -10.26 8.39
N CYS A 4 22.70 -9.46 8.04
CA CYS A 4 21.29 -9.89 8.12
C CYS A 4 20.93 -10.95 7.08
N VAL A 5 21.54 -10.89 5.88
CA VAL A 5 21.27 -11.85 4.79
C VAL A 5 21.79 -13.24 5.12
N THR A 6 22.93 -13.36 5.81
CA THR A 6 23.50 -14.66 6.20
C THR A 6 22.68 -15.39 7.26
N GLY A 7 22.10 -14.69 8.24
CA GLY A 7 21.20 -15.27 9.24
C GLY A 7 19.91 -15.83 8.60
N VAL A 8 19.26 -15.05 7.73
CA VAL A 8 18.07 -15.47 6.99
C VAL A 8 18.36 -16.66 6.06
N GLN A 9 19.51 -16.70 5.41
CA GLN A 9 19.90 -17.84 4.57
C GLN A 9 20.06 -19.13 5.36
N THR A 10 20.62 -19.08 6.57
CA THR A 10 20.84 -20.27 7.41
C THR A 10 19.53 -20.83 7.96
N CYS A 11 18.56 -19.98 8.29
CA CYS A 11 17.23 -20.41 8.76
C CYS A 11 16.32 -20.86 7.61
N ALA A 12 16.44 -20.28 6.42
CA ALA A 12 15.58 -20.63 5.28
C ALA A 12 15.90 -22.03 4.70
N LEU A 13 17.15 -22.47 4.70
CA LEU A 13 17.55 -23.74 4.09
C LEU A 13 16.82 -24.97 4.66
N PRO A 14 16.71 -25.18 5.98
CA PRO A 14 15.97 -26.32 6.53
C PRO A 14 14.48 -26.27 6.17
N ILE A 15 13.87 -25.09 6.19
CA ILE A 15 12.46 -24.90 5.84
C ILE A 15 12.23 -25.25 4.37
N LEU A 16 13.10 -24.81 3.46
CA LEU A 16 12.97 -25.10 2.03
C LEU A 16 13.14 -26.58 1.70
N VAL A 17 13.96 -27.31 2.46
CA VAL A 17 14.07 -28.78 2.33
C VAL A 17 12.74 -29.46 2.69
N ILE A 18 12.09 -29.02 3.78
CA ILE A 18 10.79 -29.54 4.20
C ILE A 18 9.71 -29.22 3.17
N VAL A 19 9.66 -27.97 2.68
CA VAL A 19 8.70 -27.54 1.65
C VAL A 19 8.91 -28.34 0.36
N ALA A 20 10.14 -28.55 -0.08
CA ALA A 20 10.46 -29.36 -1.26
C ALA A 20 10.02 -30.83 -1.09
N ALA A 21 10.19 -31.41 0.10
CA ALA A 21 9.78 -32.78 0.41
C ALA A 21 8.25 -32.94 0.49
N ALA A 22 7.52 -31.87 0.85
CA ALA A 22 6.06 -31.87 0.89
C ALA A 22 5.40 -31.70 -0.49
N GLN A 23 6.16 -31.27 -1.51
CA GLN A 23 5.64 -31.10 -2.87
C GLN A 23 5.45 -32.44 -3.55
N GLU A 24 4.28 -32.67 -4.10
CA GLU A 24 3.95 -33.89 -4.84
C GLU A 24 4.76 -34.00 -6.16
N PRO A 25 4.95 -35.22 -6.70
CA PRO A 25 5.80 -35.42 -7.89
C PRO A 25 5.40 -34.59 -9.12
N ASP A 26 4.10 -34.32 -9.28
CA ASP A 26 3.55 -33.51 -10.36
C ASP A 26 3.61 -32.00 -10.12
N GLY A 27 4.17 -31.58 -8.97
CA GLY A 27 4.36 -30.18 -8.59
C GLY A 27 3.27 -29.60 -7.69
N TYR A 28 2.17 -30.29 -7.44
CA TYR A 28 1.15 -29.83 -6.52
C TYR A 28 1.70 -29.64 -5.10
N LEU A 29 1.28 -28.58 -4.41
CA LEU A 29 1.75 -28.29 -3.06
C LEU A 29 0.64 -27.64 -2.22
N TYR A 30 -0.13 -28.48 -1.54
CA TYR A 30 -1.17 -28.05 -0.61
C TYR A 30 -1.27 -29.03 0.56
N THR A 31 -0.58 -28.74 1.63
CA THR A 31 -0.36 -29.65 2.76
C THR A 31 -1.65 -30.07 3.46
N SER A 32 -2.68 -29.21 3.51
CA SER A 32 -4.00 -29.55 4.07
C SER A 32 -4.63 -30.80 3.42
N ARG A 33 -4.30 -31.06 2.14
CA ARG A 33 -4.76 -32.25 1.41
C ARG A 33 -3.72 -33.37 1.44
N THR A 34 -2.45 -33.03 1.17
CA THR A 34 -1.36 -34.01 1.06
C THR A 34 -1.13 -34.78 2.37
N MET A 35 -1.32 -34.14 3.52
CA MET A 35 -1.16 -34.79 4.84
C MET A 35 -2.22 -35.84 5.15
N ASN A 36 -3.45 -35.66 4.68
CA ASN A 36 -4.56 -36.60 4.86
C ASN A 36 -5.44 -36.68 3.61
N PRO A 37 -4.97 -37.32 2.53
CA PRO A 37 -5.69 -37.31 1.24
C PRO A 37 -7.02 -38.06 1.27
N LYS A 38 -7.23 -38.96 2.23
CA LYS A 38 -8.50 -39.70 2.38
C LYS A 38 -9.57 -38.88 3.12
N HIS A 39 -9.13 -38.02 4.05
CA HIS A 39 -10.00 -37.16 4.86
C HIS A 39 -9.40 -35.77 4.95
N PRO A 40 -9.32 -35.02 3.83
CA PRO A 40 -8.82 -33.65 3.85
C PRO A 40 -9.76 -32.77 4.67
N HIS A 41 -9.27 -31.63 5.14
CA HIS A 41 -10.09 -30.65 5.82
C HIS A 41 -11.29 -30.25 4.94
N GLU A 42 -12.46 -30.04 5.51
CA GLU A 42 -13.70 -29.71 4.80
C GLU A 42 -13.56 -28.55 3.80
N TRP A 43 -12.73 -27.55 4.14
CA TRP A 43 -12.46 -26.41 3.28
C TRP A 43 -11.59 -26.74 2.07
N ALA A 44 -10.86 -27.85 2.09
CA ALA A 44 -10.07 -28.32 0.96
C ALA A 44 -10.91 -29.06 -0.09
N GLY A 45 -12.10 -29.50 0.29
CA GLY A 45 -12.96 -30.32 -0.56
C GLY A 45 -12.43 -31.75 -0.79
N SER A 46 -13.16 -32.58 -1.53
CA SER A 46 -12.80 -33.97 -1.79
C SER A 46 -11.77 -34.13 -2.91
N LYS A 47 -11.66 -33.16 -3.82
CA LYS A 47 -10.77 -33.17 -4.98
C LYS A 47 -9.92 -31.89 -5.01
N ARG A 48 -8.77 -31.93 -5.71
CA ARG A 48 -7.96 -30.74 -6.00
C ARG A 48 -8.82 -29.68 -6.69
N TRP A 49 -8.64 -28.42 -6.33
CA TRP A 49 -9.29 -27.25 -6.92
C TRP A 49 -10.81 -27.18 -6.71
N GLU A 50 -11.41 -28.12 -5.99
CA GLU A 50 -12.87 -28.17 -5.81
C GLU A 50 -13.40 -26.91 -5.10
N LYS A 51 -12.71 -26.47 -4.04
CA LYS A 51 -13.10 -25.33 -3.19
C LYS A 51 -12.23 -24.10 -3.38
N VAL A 52 -11.47 -24.03 -4.46
CA VAL A 52 -10.48 -22.97 -4.68
C VAL A 52 -11.11 -21.58 -4.87
N GLU A 53 -12.31 -21.53 -5.37
CA GLU A 53 -13.08 -20.27 -5.49
C GLU A 53 -13.75 -19.86 -4.17
N GLU A 54 -13.76 -20.74 -3.17
CA GLU A 54 -14.32 -20.50 -1.84
C GLU A 54 -13.20 -20.24 -0.83
N LEU A 55 -12.77 -21.28 -0.10
CA LEU A 55 -11.93 -21.19 1.10
C LEU A 55 -10.69 -22.11 1.09
N SER A 56 -10.46 -22.95 0.06
CA SER A 56 -9.29 -23.84 0.09
C SER A 56 -7.96 -23.10 0.02
N HIS A 57 -7.94 -21.91 -0.56
CA HIS A 57 -6.76 -21.05 -0.65
C HIS A 57 -5.57 -21.66 -1.40
N GLU A 58 -5.77 -22.66 -2.25
CA GLU A 58 -4.69 -23.29 -3.02
C GLU A 58 -3.95 -22.27 -3.90
N PHE A 59 -4.69 -21.42 -4.65
CA PHE A 59 -4.07 -20.37 -5.48
C PHE A 59 -3.55 -19.19 -4.64
N TYR A 60 -4.13 -18.91 -3.48
CA TYR A 60 -3.60 -17.92 -2.55
C TYR A 60 -2.23 -18.34 -2.03
N ASN A 61 -2.08 -19.60 -1.63
CA ASN A 61 -0.81 -20.18 -1.20
C ASN A 61 0.22 -20.17 -2.34
N LEU A 62 -0.18 -20.52 -3.56
CA LEU A 62 0.68 -20.40 -4.75
C LEU A 62 1.18 -18.96 -4.90
N GLY A 63 0.28 -17.97 -4.87
CA GLY A 63 0.63 -16.57 -5.07
C GLY A 63 1.65 -16.07 -4.05
N HIS A 64 1.40 -16.30 -2.76
CA HIS A 64 2.35 -15.92 -1.71
C HIS A 64 3.69 -16.65 -1.80
N MET A 65 3.66 -17.94 -2.15
CA MET A 65 4.88 -18.72 -2.33
C MET A 65 5.72 -18.20 -3.51
N VAL A 66 5.10 -17.89 -4.63
CA VAL A 66 5.78 -17.32 -5.80
C VAL A 66 6.40 -15.96 -5.47
N GLU A 67 5.66 -15.07 -4.80
CA GLU A 67 6.16 -13.77 -4.34
C GLU A 67 7.39 -13.93 -3.43
N GLY A 68 7.32 -14.81 -2.43
CA GLY A 68 8.43 -15.10 -1.53
C GLY A 68 9.64 -15.73 -2.23
N ALA A 69 9.39 -16.64 -3.17
CA ALA A 69 10.43 -17.31 -3.94
C ALA A 69 11.18 -16.35 -4.89
N ILE A 70 10.47 -15.43 -5.52
CA ILE A 70 11.06 -14.38 -6.35
C ILE A 70 11.90 -13.44 -5.49
N ALA A 71 11.38 -13.00 -4.34
CA ALA A 71 12.13 -12.14 -3.41
C ALA A 71 13.41 -12.82 -2.93
N HIS A 72 13.34 -14.11 -2.56
CA HIS A 72 14.51 -14.90 -2.18
C HIS A 72 15.53 -14.98 -3.33
N TYR A 73 15.08 -15.26 -4.55
CA TYR A 73 15.96 -15.33 -5.73
C TYR A 73 16.63 -13.99 -6.01
N GLN A 74 15.88 -12.89 -6.00
CA GLN A 74 16.41 -11.54 -6.24
C GLN A 74 17.43 -11.11 -5.17
N ALA A 75 17.21 -11.49 -3.91
CA ALA A 75 18.09 -11.14 -2.80
C ALA A 75 19.36 -12.01 -2.74
N THR A 76 19.30 -13.27 -3.19
CA THR A 76 20.36 -14.26 -2.95
C THR A 76 21.00 -14.85 -4.21
N GLY A 77 20.34 -14.73 -5.35
CA GLY A 77 20.69 -15.43 -6.60
C GLY A 77 20.39 -16.95 -6.59
N LYS A 78 19.87 -17.50 -5.46
CA LYS A 78 19.62 -18.94 -5.30
C LYS A 78 18.25 -19.33 -5.83
N ARG A 79 18.19 -20.39 -6.63
CA ARG A 79 16.98 -20.86 -7.28
C ARG A 79 16.18 -21.90 -6.47
N ASN A 80 16.72 -22.45 -5.39
CA ASN A 80 16.13 -23.56 -4.64
C ASN A 80 14.66 -23.34 -4.25
N PHE A 81 14.27 -22.13 -3.83
CA PHE A 81 12.87 -21.81 -3.54
C PHE A 81 12.09 -21.49 -4.82
N LEU A 82 12.72 -20.78 -5.77
CA LEU A 82 12.10 -20.45 -7.05
C LEU A 82 11.72 -21.70 -7.84
N ASP A 83 12.55 -22.75 -7.82
CA ASP A 83 12.26 -23.98 -8.56
C ASP A 83 11.09 -24.78 -7.97
N ILE A 84 10.88 -24.72 -6.63
CA ILE A 84 9.67 -25.27 -5.98
C ILE A 84 8.42 -24.49 -6.44
N ALA A 85 8.48 -23.16 -6.43
CA ALA A 85 7.39 -22.29 -6.86
C ALA A 85 7.05 -22.47 -8.34
N ILE A 86 8.05 -22.63 -9.20
CA ILE A 86 7.91 -22.93 -10.63
C ILE A 86 7.15 -24.24 -10.83
N ARG A 87 7.54 -25.32 -10.14
CA ARG A 87 6.84 -26.61 -10.29
C ARG A 87 5.37 -26.53 -9.87
N TYR A 88 5.06 -25.74 -8.82
CA TYR A 88 3.65 -25.54 -8.43
C TYR A 88 2.89 -24.69 -9.44
N ALA A 89 3.48 -23.62 -9.95
CA ALA A 89 2.89 -22.82 -11.03
C ALA A 89 2.67 -23.64 -12.30
N ASP A 90 3.61 -24.53 -12.65
CA ASP A 90 3.48 -25.46 -13.78
C ASP A 90 2.34 -26.45 -13.61
N CYS A 91 2.15 -26.96 -12.39
CA CYS A 91 1.00 -27.82 -12.06
C CYS A 91 -0.32 -27.07 -12.30
N VAL A 92 -0.41 -25.83 -11.84
CA VAL A 92 -1.62 -24.99 -12.06
C VAL A 92 -1.83 -24.74 -13.55
N CYS A 93 -0.82 -24.31 -14.30
CA CYS A 93 -0.94 -24.07 -15.75
C CYS A 93 -1.35 -25.32 -16.53
N ARG A 94 -0.99 -26.51 -16.04
CA ARG A 94 -1.37 -27.79 -16.67
C ARG A 94 -2.82 -28.19 -16.38
N GLU A 95 -3.31 -27.92 -15.17
CA GLU A 95 -4.61 -28.42 -14.70
C GLU A 95 -5.74 -27.39 -14.83
N ILE A 96 -5.40 -26.09 -14.93
CA ILE A 96 -6.36 -24.97 -14.93
C ILE A 96 -6.32 -24.24 -16.27
N GLY A 97 -7.48 -24.17 -16.94
CA GLY A 97 -7.59 -23.54 -18.25
C GLY A 97 -8.87 -23.99 -18.96
N THR A 98 -8.90 -23.81 -20.30
CA THR A 98 -10.00 -24.21 -21.18
C THR A 98 -9.64 -25.39 -22.11
N GLY A 99 -8.43 -25.93 -21.98
CA GLY A 99 -7.96 -27.05 -22.76
C GLY A 99 -8.61 -28.39 -22.33
N GLU A 100 -8.38 -29.43 -23.14
CA GLU A 100 -8.85 -30.77 -22.82
C GLU A 100 -8.28 -31.27 -21.49
N GLY A 101 -9.14 -31.71 -20.58
CA GLY A 101 -8.77 -32.18 -19.24
C GLY A 101 -8.50 -31.08 -18.21
N GLN A 102 -8.52 -29.83 -18.61
CA GLN A 102 -8.36 -28.68 -17.68
C GLN A 102 -9.70 -28.32 -17.02
N GLN A 103 -9.59 -27.63 -15.88
CA GLN A 103 -10.74 -27.10 -15.14
C GLN A 103 -10.77 -25.57 -15.27
N ILE A 104 -11.95 -24.98 -15.49
CA ILE A 104 -12.15 -23.53 -15.37
C ILE A 104 -12.33 -23.22 -13.90
N ARG A 105 -11.33 -22.57 -13.30
CA ARG A 105 -11.31 -22.14 -11.91
C ARG A 105 -10.60 -20.78 -11.79
N VAL A 106 -11.03 -19.97 -10.83
CA VAL A 106 -10.38 -18.68 -10.49
C VAL A 106 -10.01 -18.65 -9.01
N PRO A 107 -9.03 -17.85 -8.59
CA PRO A 107 -8.69 -17.71 -7.17
C PRO A 107 -9.87 -17.18 -6.35
N GLY A 108 -10.28 -17.86 -5.30
CA GLY A 108 -11.25 -17.33 -4.35
C GLY A 108 -10.71 -16.11 -3.61
N HIS A 109 -9.45 -16.17 -3.19
CA HIS A 109 -8.68 -15.01 -2.73
C HIS A 109 -7.57 -14.71 -3.75
N GLN A 110 -7.61 -13.50 -4.29
CA GLN A 110 -6.66 -13.01 -5.29
C GLN A 110 -5.27 -12.81 -4.67
N ILE A 111 -4.26 -13.01 -5.43
CA ILE A 111 -2.83 -12.72 -5.36
C ILE A 111 -2.08 -13.50 -6.45
N ALA A 112 -2.62 -14.65 -6.88
CA ALA A 112 -1.99 -15.49 -7.89
C ALA A 112 -1.75 -14.73 -9.20
N GLU A 113 -2.66 -13.83 -9.56
CA GLU A 113 -2.61 -13.03 -10.77
C GLU A 113 -1.36 -12.14 -10.81
N MET A 114 -1.13 -11.35 -9.77
CA MET A 114 0.08 -10.50 -9.72
C MET A 114 1.37 -11.31 -9.52
N ALA A 115 1.31 -12.42 -8.81
CA ALA A 115 2.46 -13.28 -8.58
C ALA A 115 2.91 -13.99 -9.86
N LEU A 116 1.97 -14.49 -10.66
CA LEU A 116 2.27 -15.14 -11.94
C LEU A 116 2.78 -14.14 -12.98
N ALA A 117 2.22 -12.93 -13.04
CA ALA A 117 2.76 -11.84 -13.87
C ALA A 117 4.22 -11.53 -13.50
N LYS A 118 4.54 -11.50 -12.21
CA LYS A 118 5.91 -11.32 -11.73
C LYS A 118 6.80 -12.53 -12.04
N LEU A 119 6.26 -13.75 -11.97
CA LEU A 119 6.99 -14.96 -12.34
C LEU A 119 7.35 -14.96 -13.84
N TYR A 120 6.45 -14.47 -14.69
CA TYR A 120 6.75 -14.22 -16.11
C TYR A 120 7.95 -13.29 -16.28
N LEU A 121 7.97 -12.15 -15.57
CA LEU A 121 9.09 -11.18 -15.65
C LEU A 121 10.44 -11.80 -15.24
N VAL A 122 10.44 -12.74 -14.30
CA VAL A 122 11.67 -13.38 -13.81
C VAL A 122 12.13 -14.54 -14.70
N THR A 123 11.18 -15.28 -15.30
CA THR A 123 11.48 -16.51 -16.04
C THR A 123 11.44 -16.34 -17.56
N GLY A 124 10.73 -15.33 -18.06
CA GLY A 124 10.43 -15.14 -19.49
C GLY A 124 9.42 -16.14 -20.05
N GLN A 125 8.78 -17.00 -19.22
CA GLN A 125 7.87 -18.03 -19.70
C GLN A 125 6.45 -17.50 -19.83
N GLN A 126 5.97 -17.37 -21.06
CA GLN A 126 4.68 -16.77 -21.42
C GLN A 126 3.48 -17.42 -20.70
N LYS A 127 3.51 -18.73 -20.48
CA LYS A 127 2.42 -19.48 -19.81
C LYS A 127 1.99 -18.89 -18.46
N TYR A 128 2.89 -18.23 -17.73
CA TYR A 128 2.55 -17.62 -16.43
C TYR A 128 1.77 -16.32 -16.60
N LEU A 129 2.10 -15.52 -17.61
CA LEU A 129 1.32 -14.33 -17.94
C LEU A 129 -0.05 -14.72 -18.51
N ASP A 130 -0.11 -15.75 -19.36
CA ASP A 130 -1.36 -16.28 -19.90
C ASP A 130 -2.26 -16.81 -18.78
N GLN A 131 -1.69 -17.50 -17.78
CA GLN A 131 -2.46 -18.00 -16.63
C GLN A 131 -2.95 -16.85 -15.72
N ALA A 132 -2.14 -15.81 -15.53
CA ALA A 132 -2.55 -14.62 -14.79
C ALA A 132 -3.74 -13.93 -15.48
N LYS A 133 -3.65 -13.75 -16.81
CA LYS A 133 -4.72 -13.18 -17.61
C LYS A 133 -5.96 -14.08 -17.62
N PHE A 134 -5.80 -15.38 -17.74
CA PHE A 134 -6.90 -16.35 -17.68
C PHE A 134 -7.71 -16.22 -16.38
N PHE A 135 -7.06 -16.10 -15.23
CA PHE A 135 -7.77 -15.92 -13.96
C PHE A 135 -8.60 -14.64 -13.92
N LEU A 136 -8.11 -13.56 -14.51
CA LEU A 136 -8.84 -12.29 -14.61
C LEU A 136 -9.98 -12.37 -15.63
N ASP A 137 -9.72 -12.94 -16.82
CA ASP A 137 -10.72 -13.07 -17.89
C ASP A 137 -11.89 -13.97 -17.46
N GLN A 138 -11.62 -15.00 -16.67
CA GLN A 138 -12.67 -15.93 -16.22
C GLN A 138 -13.44 -15.43 -14.98
N ARG A 139 -12.92 -14.46 -14.25
CA ARG A 139 -13.64 -13.91 -13.10
C ARG A 139 -14.91 -13.17 -13.54
N GLY A 140 -16.02 -13.51 -12.89
CA GLY A 140 -17.36 -13.06 -13.27
C GLY A 140 -18.03 -13.94 -14.34
N HIS A 141 -17.34 -14.99 -14.85
CA HIS A 141 -17.88 -15.96 -15.80
C HIS A 141 -17.99 -17.38 -15.22
N THR A 142 -17.55 -17.60 -13.97
CA THR A 142 -17.71 -18.88 -13.26
C THR A 142 -19.09 -18.97 -12.60
N THR A 143 -19.36 -20.07 -11.90
CA THR A 143 -20.61 -20.23 -11.14
C THR A 143 -20.72 -19.29 -9.94
N ARG A 144 -19.62 -18.68 -9.50
CA ARG A 144 -19.56 -17.72 -8.42
C ARG A 144 -19.78 -16.32 -8.95
N THR A 145 -20.77 -15.60 -8.38
CA THR A 145 -21.19 -14.26 -8.83
C THR A 145 -21.33 -13.28 -7.67
N ASP A 146 -20.62 -13.53 -6.56
CA ASP A 146 -20.70 -12.68 -5.38
C ASP A 146 -19.78 -11.47 -5.45
N GLU A 147 -20.17 -10.39 -4.76
CA GLU A 147 -19.37 -9.18 -4.62
C GLU A 147 -18.13 -9.42 -3.74
N TYR A 148 -18.24 -10.30 -2.76
CA TYR A 148 -17.19 -10.60 -1.78
C TYR A 148 -15.86 -10.97 -2.43
N SER A 149 -15.88 -11.74 -3.50
CA SER A 149 -14.70 -12.15 -4.28
C SER A 149 -14.55 -11.40 -5.61
N GLN A 150 -15.23 -10.26 -5.79
CA GLN A 150 -15.24 -9.45 -7.01
C GLN A 150 -15.67 -10.23 -8.26
N ALA A 151 -16.57 -11.21 -8.09
CA ALA A 151 -17.09 -12.07 -9.18
C ALA A 151 -18.47 -11.62 -9.69
N HIS A 152 -19.01 -10.50 -9.20
CA HIS A 152 -20.33 -9.97 -9.55
C HIS A 152 -20.45 -9.46 -11.00
N LYS A 153 -19.33 -9.13 -11.63
CA LYS A 153 -19.20 -8.70 -13.04
C LYS A 153 -17.85 -9.17 -13.60
N PRO A 154 -17.72 -9.34 -14.91
CA PRO A 154 -16.42 -9.44 -15.57
C PRO A 154 -15.51 -8.28 -15.15
N VAL A 155 -14.22 -8.53 -14.93
CA VAL A 155 -13.32 -7.51 -14.33
C VAL A 155 -13.22 -6.23 -15.17
N VAL A 156 -13.30 -6.32 -16.50
CA VAL A 156 -13.24 -5.17 -17.40
C VAL A 156 -14.51 -4.31 -17.39
N GLU A 157 -15.61 -4.82 -16.85
CA GLU A 157 -16.89 -4.13 -16.71
C GLU A 157 -17.08 -3.51 -15.32
N GLN A 158 -16.17 -3.80 -14.39
CA GLN A 158 -16.25 -3.26 -13.03
C GLN A 158 -15.93 -1.75 -13.03
N ASP A 159 -16.70 -1.00 -12.26
CA ASP A 159 -16.65 0.45 -12.15
C ASP A 159 -16.70 0.96 -10.70
N GLU A 160 -16.85 0.05 -9.76
CA GLU A 160 -16.93 0.34 -8.33
C GLU A 160 -16.13 -0.70 -7.54
N ALA A 161 -15.40 -0.25 -6.51
CA ALA A 161 -14.74 -1.14 -5.58
C ALA A 161 -15.74 -1.77 -4.62
N MET A 162 -15.84 -3.09 -4.63
CA MET A 162 -16.84 -3.85 -3.87
C MET A 162 -16.23 -5.08 -3.20
N GLY A 163 -16.93 -5.60 -2.20
CA GLY A 163 -16.56 -6.82 -1.51
C GLY A 163 -15.32 -6.69 -0.64
N HIS A 164 -14.66 -7.81 -0.39
CA HIS A 164 -13.50 -7.88 0.51
C HIS A 164 -12.34 -7.03 -0.01
N ALA A 165 -11.88 -6.07 0.80
CA ALA A 165 -10.96 -5.03 0.37
C ALA A 165 -9.57 -5.55 -0.04
N VAL A 166 -9.03 -6.56 0.66
CA VAL A 166 -7.72 -7.15 0.32
C VAL A 166 -7.79 -7.91 -1.00
N ARG A 167 -8.83 -8.75 -1.18
CA ARG A 167 -9.07 -9.48 -2.43
C ARG A 167 -9.15 -8.53 -3.62
N ALA A 168 -9.93 -7.46 -3.47
CA ALA A 168 -10.08 -6.41 -4.46
C ALA A 168 -8.75 -5.73 -4.80
N ALA A 169 -8.02 -5.24 -3.79
CA ALA A 169 -6.76 -4.55 -4.01
C ALA A 169 -5.71 -5.45 -4.69
N TYR A 170 -5.63 -6.73 -4.33
CA TYR A 170 -4.72 -7.66 -4.99
C TYR A 170 -5.14 -7.96 -6.43
N MET A 171 -6.45 -8.09 -6.70
CA MET A 171 -6.96 -8.22 -8.05
C MET A 171 -6.60 -7.00 -8.92
N TYR A 172 -6.86 -5.79 -8.41
CA TYR A 172 -6.56 -4.55 -9.13
C TYR A 172 -5.06 -4.40 -9.41
N ALA A 173 -4.20 -4.82 -8.47
CA ALA A 173 -2.77 -4.89 -8.70
C ALA A 173 -2.41 -5.89 -9.81
N GLY A 174 -3.02 -7.08 -9.82
CA GLY A 174 -2.85 -8.07 -10.90
C GLY A 174 -3.35 -7.58 -12.25
N MET A 175 -4.51 -6.89 -12.29
CA MET A 175 -5.03 -6.26 -13.51
C MET A 175 -4.04 -5.24 -14.08
N ALA A 176 -3.43 -4.41 -13.22
CA ALA A 176 -2.43 -3.44 -13.64
C ALA A 176 -1.16 -4.10 -14.20
N ASP A 177 -0.68 -5.18 -13.56
CA ASP A 177 0.48 -5.95 -14.07
C ASP A 177 0.18 -6.58 -15.44
N VAL A 178 -0.98 -7.23 -15.58
CA VAL A 178 -1.39 -7.84 -16.85
C VAL A 178 -1.57 -6.78 -17.94
N ALA A 179 -2.24 -5.67 -17.63
CA ALA A 179 -2.40 -4.55 -18.55
C ALA A 179 -1.05 -4.01 -19.07
N ALA A 180 -0.09 -3.80 -18.15
CA ALA A 180 1.24 -3.31 -18.51
C ALA A 180 2.02 -4.29 -19.40
N LEU A 181 1.84 -5.59 -19.22
CA LEU A 181 2.58 -6.63 -19.92
C LEU A 181 1.94 -7.06 -21.24
N THR A 182 0.63 -6.90 -21.39
CA THR A 182 -0.12 -7.27 -22.60
C THR A 182 -0.51 -6.09 -23.47
N GLY A 183 -0.54 -4.88 -22.92
CA GLY A 183 -1.07 -3.69 -23.59
C GLY A 183 -2.60 -3.66 -23.66
N ASP A 184 -3.31 -4.49 -22.88
CA ASP A 184 -4.77 -4.58 -22.89
C ASP A 184 -5.40 -3.36 -22.20
N THR A 185 -5.91 -2.44 -23.01
CA THR A 185 -6.47 -1.16 -22.56
C THR A 185 -7.81 -1.32 -21.82
N ALA A 186 -8.53 -2.45 -22.01
CA ALA A 186 -9.79 -2.68 -21.29
C ALA A 186 -9.54 -2.80 -19.77
N TYR A 187 -8.44 -3.46 -19.38
CA TYR A 187 -8.01 -3.51 -17.98
C TYR A 187 -7.62 -2.12 -17.45
N ILE A 188 -6.88 -1.32 -18.23
CA ILE A 188 -6.47 0.03 -17.83
C ILE A 188 -7.72 0.88 -17.54
N HIS A 189 -8.68 0.89 -18.46
CA HIS A 189 -9.91 1.67 -18.28
C HIS A 189 -10.74 1.21 -17.07
N ALA A 190 -10.79 -0.09 -16.81
CA ALA A 190 -11.50 -0.62 -15.64
C ALA A 190 -10.81 -0.20 -14.33
N ILE A 191 -9.49 -0.33 -14.26
CA ILE A 191 -8.72 0.02 -13.06
C ILE A 191 -8.81 1.51 -12.78
N ASP A 192 -8.74 2.36 -13.81
CA ASP A 192 -8.83 3.81 -13.66
C ASP A 192 -10.20 4.21 -13.08
N ARG A 193 -11.31 3.63 -13.59
CA ARG A 193 -12.66 3.88 -13.03
C ARG A 193 -12.78 3.43 -11.57
N ILE A 194 -12.23 2.25 -11.25
CA ILE A 194 -12.24 1.69 -9.90
C ILE A 194 -11.39 2.56 -8.96
N TRP A 195 -10.22 3.00 -9.41
CA TRP A 195 -9.36 3.88 -8.65
C TRP A 195 -10.03 5.22 -8.34
N ASP A 196 -10.69 5.82 -9.32
CA ASP A 196 -11.48 7.05 -9.14
C ASP A 196 -12.63 6.83 -8.13
N ASN A 197 -13.26 5.65 -8.14
CA ASN A 197 -14.28 5.31 -7.16
C ASN A 197 -13.69 5.18 -5.76
N ILE A 198 -12.56 4.47 -5.59
CA ILE A 198 -11.91 4.32 -4.29
C ILE A 198 -11.52 5.70 -3.75
N VAL A 199 -10.70 6.45 -4.48
CA VAL A 199 -10.10 7.70 -4.00
C VAL A 199 -11.13 8.81 -3.86
N GLY A 200 -12.20 8.77 -4.66
CA GLY A 200 -13.27 9.77 -4.62
C GLY A 200 -14.39 9.49 -3.61
N LYS A 201 -14.53 8.23 -3.13
CA LYS A 201 -15.75 7.87 -2.38
C LYS A 201 -15.54 6.84 -1.26
N LYS A 202 -14.45 6.07 -1.25
CA LYS A 202 -14.26 4.91 -0.34
C LYS A 202 -12.91 4.89 0.38
N TYR A 203 -12.19 5.99 0.35
CA TYR A 203 -10.84 6.15 0.89
C TYR A 203 -10.88 6.96 2.18
N TYR A 204 -10.33 6.41 3.26
CA TYR A 204 -10.24 7.11 4.54
C TYR A 204 -9.13 8.15 4.56
N ILE A 205 -9.28 9.17 5.38
CA ILE A 205 -8.26 10.22 5.53
C ILE A 205 -6.88 9.67 5.90
N THR A 206 -6.83 8.56 6.65
CA THR A 206 -5.61 7.83 7.01
C THR A 206 -5.04 6.97 5.88
N GLY A 207 -5.70 6.90 4.74
CA GLY A 207 -5.27 6.02 3.64
C GLY A 207 -5.80 4.59 3.73
N GLY A 208 -6.60 4.27 4.74
CA GLY A 208 -7.27 2.99 4.87
C GLY A 208 -8.35 2.79 3.82
N ILE A 209 -8.67 1.53 3.52
CA ILE A 209 -9.80 1.09 2.69
C ILE A 209 -10.48 -0.10 3.35
N GLY A 210 -11.80 -0.26 3.09
CA GLY A 210 -12.63 -1.28 3.75
C GLY A 210 -13.36 -0.70 4.96
N ALA A 211 -14.68 -0.50 4.83
CA ALA A 211 -15.48 0.22 5.82
C ALA A 211 -16.09 -0.70 6.89
N THR A 212 -16.31 -1.97 6.57
CA THR A 212 -17.07 -2.89 7.43
C THR A 212 -16.31 -4.16 7.75
N SER A 213 -16.48 -4.64 8.98
CA SER A 213 -15.99 -5.96 9.42
C SER A 213 -16.80 -7.11 8.79
N ASN A 214 -18.03 -6.85 8.38
CA ASN A 214 -18.82 -7.86 7.67
C ASN A 214 -18.23 -8.10 6.28
N GLY A 215 -17.61 -9.26 6.11
CA GLY A 215 -16.88 -9.62 4.89
C GLY A 215 -15.58 -8.81 4.67
N GLU A 216 -15.10 -8.08 5.68
CA GLU A 216 -13.86 -7.27 5.58
C GLU A 216 -13.89 -6.34 4.35
N ALA A 217 -15.05 -5.71 4.11
CA ALA A 217 -15.46 -5.23 2.80
C ALA A 217 -15.50 -3.70 2.68
N PHE A 218 -15.47 -3.25 1.42
CA PHE A 218 -15.89 -1.89 1.09
C PHE A 218 -17.35 -1.66 1.49
N GLY A 219 -17.65 -0.48 2.02
CA GLY A 219 -19.03 0.00 2.19
C GLY A 219 -19.60 0.60 0.90
N LYS A 220 -20.80 1.18 0.98
CA LYS A 220 -21.38 1.98 -0.09
C LYS A 220 -20.53 3.23 -0.35
N ASN A 221 -20.77 3.89 -1.47
CA ASN A 221 -20.11 5.16 -1.75
C ASN A 221 -20.35 6.17 -0.62
N TYR A 222 -19.30 6.78 -0.08
CA TYR A 222 -19.27 7.70 1.06
C TYR A 222 -19.64 7.10 2.42
N GLU A 223 -19.78 5.78 2.53
CA GLU A 223 -19.95 5.08 3.80
C GLU A 223 -18.58 4.84 4.44
N LEU A 224 -18.16 5.79 5.29
CA LEU A 224 -16.86 5.82 5.94
C LEU A 224 -17.03 6.01 7.46
N PRO A 225 -17.58 5.04 8.18
CA PRO A 225 -17.72 5.11 9.65
C PRO A 225 -16.35 5.16 10.31
N ASN A 226 -16.21 5.87 11.44
CA ASN A 226 -14.94 6.04 12.14
C ASN A 226 -14.70 4.94 13.20
N MET A 227 -15.62 4.76 14.13
CA MET A 227 -15.49 3.80 15.25
C MET A 227 -15.49 2.34 14.75
N SER A 228 -16.30 2.02 13.76
CA SER A 228 -16.45 0.69 13.19
C SER A 228 -15.66 0.48 11.88
N ALA A 229 -14.84 1.45 11.48
CA ALA A 229 -13.99 1.32 10.31
C ALA A 229 -13.13 0.05 10.41
N TYR A 230 -13.18 -0.79 9.38
CA TYR A 230 -12.33 -1.98 9.39
C TYR A 230 -10.90 -1.63 8.99
N CYS A 231 -10.71 -0.98 7.86
CA CYS A 231 -9.40 -0.47 7.42
C CYS A 231 -8.26 -1.45 7.67
N GLU A 232 -8.41 -2.67 7.13
CA GLU A 232 -7.47 -3.76 7.39
C GLU A 232 -6.05 -3.38 6.97
N THR A 233 -5.07 -3.75 7.79
CA THR A 233 -3.65 -3.54 7.49
C THR A 233 -3.24 -4.16 6.15
N CYS A 234 -3.74 -5.37 5.80
CA CYS A 234 -3.48 -5.99 4.50
C CYS A 234 -4.11 -5.20 3.35
N ALA A 235 -5.28 -4.60 3.56
CA ALA A 235 -5.93 -3.78 2.55
C ALA A 235 -5.13 -2.50 2.27
N ALA A 236 -4.56 -1.87 3.32
CA ALA A 236 -3.65 -0.74 3.16
C ALA A 236 -2.39 -1.12 2.35
N ILE A 237 -1.78 -2.28 2.62
CA ILE A 237 -0.66 -2.81 1.83
C ILE A 237 -1.07 -3.07 0.38
N GLY A 238 -2.24 -3.69 0.17
CA GLY A 238 -2.80 -3.91 -1.17
C GLY A 238 -3.01 -2.60 -1.93
N ASN A 239 -3.51 -1.57 -1.26
CA ASN A 239 -3.70 -0.24 -1.84
C ASN A 239 -2.36 0.41 -2.26
N VAL A 240 -1.29 0.22 -1.49
CA VAL A 240 0.07 0.64 -1.89
C VAL A 240 0.50 -0.09 -3.17
N TYR A 241 0.24 -1.40 -3.27
CA TYR A 241 0.58 -2.17 -4.49
C TYR A 241 -0.17 -1.68 -5.72
N VAL A 242 -1.46 -1.35 -5.60
CA VAL A 242 -2.27 -0.79 -6.70
C VAL A 242 -1.70 0.55 -7.15
N ASN A 243 -1.51 1.49 -6.21
CA ASN A 243 -1.05 2.84 -6.53
C ASN A 243 0.36 2.85 -7.14
N TYR A 244 1.26 1.99 -6.66
CA TYR A 244 2.58 1.84 -7.27
C TYR A 244 2.50 1.38 -8.73
N ARG A 245 1.66 0.40 -9.05
CA ARG A 245 1.48 -0.12 -10.40
C ARG A 245 0.82 0.88 -11.34
N LEU A 246 -0.19 1.60 -10.84
CA LEU A 246 -0.82 2.69 -11.60
C LEU A 246 0.18 3.81 -11.89
N PHE A 247 1.07 4.12 -10.94
CA PHE A 247 2.18 5.02 -11.22
C PHE A 247 3.10 4.48 -12.33
N LEU A 248 3.44 3.20 -12.31
CA LEU A 248 4.27 2.60 -13.37
C LEU A 248 3.59 2.64 -14.75
N LEU A 249 2.26 2.56 -14.81
CA LEU A 249 1.48 2.71 -16.05
C LEU A 249 1.44 4.15 -16.54
N HIS A 250 1.07 5.08 -15.68
CA HIS A 250 0.70 6.45 -16.06
C HIS A 250 1.82 7.48 -15.84
N GLY A 251 2.69 7.28 -14.85
CA GLY A 251 3.79 8.21 -14.52
C GLY A 251 3.36 9.47 -13.77
N GLU A 252 2.14 9.50 -13.19
CA GLU A 252 1.55 10.64 -12.50
C GLU A 252 1.77 10.59 -10.99
N ALA A 253 2.11 11.72 -10.37
CA ALA A 253 2.37 11.84 -8.93
C ALA A 253 1.15 11.56 -8.05
N LYS A 254 -0.08 11.72 -8.58
CA LYS A 254 -1.33 11.50 -7.82
C LYS A 254 -1.40 10.11 -7.19
N TYR A 255 -0.85 9.09 -7.85
CA TYR A 255 -0.78 7.73 -7.30
C TYR A 255 0.17 7.63 -6.12
N TYR A 256 1.28 8.36 -6.16
CA TYR A 256 2.18 8.44 -5.01
C TYR A 256 1.63 9.30 -3.87
N ASP A 257 0.77 10.27 -4.13
CA ASP A 257 0.10 11.03 -3.08
C ASP A 257 -0.82 10.12 -2.25
N VAL A 258 -1.55 9.20 -2.91
CA VAL A 258 -2.35 8.16 -2.25
C VAL A 258 -1.45 7.13 -1.55
N LEU A 259 -0.40 6.65 -2.22
CA LEU A 259 0.55 5.70 -1.68
C LEU A 259 1.23 6.22 -0.41
N GLU A 260 1.75 7.44 -0.43
CA GLU A 260 2.44 8.06 0.69
C GLU A 260 1.53 8.24 1.89
N ARG A 261 0.30 8.74 1.68
CA ARG A 261 -0.71 8.87 2.75
C ARG A 261 -1.02 7.52 3.37
N THR A 262 -1.26 6.50 2.56
CA THR A 262 -1.50 5.14 3.03
C THR A 262 -0.31 4.60 3.83
N LEU A 263 0.90 4.78 3.31
CA LEU A 263 2.14 4.29 3.93
C LEU A 263 2.36 4.88 5.33
N TYR A 264 2.31 6.21 5.44
CA TYR A 264 2.63 6.91 6.70
C TYR A 264 1.52 6.85 7.75
N ASN A 265 0.29 6.49 7.38
CA ASN A 265 -0.83 6.48 8.30
C ASN A 265 -1.47 5.09 8.41
N GLY A 266 -2.32 4.68 7.46
CA GLY A 266 -3.11 3.45 7.56
C GLY A 266 -2.33 2.14 7.46
N LEU A 267 -1.09 2.15 6.92
CA LEU A 267 -0.28 0.95 6.81
C LEU A 267 0.66 0.77 8.02
N ILE A 268 1.49 1.80 8.32
CA ILE A 268 2.51 1.65 9.36
C ILE A 268 1.91 1.56 10.76
N SER A 269 0.70 2.06 10.97
CA SER A 269 -0.07 1.87 12.20
C SER A 269 -0.30 0.40 12.53
N GLY A 270 -0.27 -0.47 11.52
CA GLY A 270 -0.48 -1.92 11.65
C GLY A 270 0.58 -2.64 12.48
N VAL A 271 1.70 -2.00 12.85
CA VAL A 271 2.76 -2.61 13.65
C VAL A 271 3.23 -1.65 14.75
N SER A 272 3.52 -2.18 15.94
CA SER A 272 4.12 -1.42 17.04
C SER A 272 5.59 -1.12 16.78
N LEU A 273 6.14 -0.11 17.46
CA LEU A 273 7.54 0.29 17.31
C LEU A 273 8.55 -0.80 17.68
N ASP A 274 8.21 -1.65 18.63
CA ASP A 274 9.03 -2.80 19.02
C ASP A 274 8.89 -4.00 18.07
N GLY A 275 7.95 -3.92 17.11
CA GLY A 275 7.67 -4.98 16.14
C GLY A 275 6.91 -6.18 16.70
N GLY A 276 6.49 -6.15 17.98
CA GLY A 276 5.86 -7.28 18.68
C GLY A 276 4.33 -7.23 18.74
N GLY A 277 3.71 -6.13 18.32
CA GLY A 277 2.26 -5.92 18.36
C GLY A 277 1.69 -5.46 17.03
N PHE A 278 0.51 -5.98 16.66
CA PHE A 278 -0.09 -5.75 15.35
C PHE A 278 -1.55 -5.33 15.45
N PHE A 279 -2.00 -4.46 14.54
CA PHE A 279 -3.40 -4.27 14.25
C PHE A 279 -3.83 -5.11 13.05
N TYR A 280 -5.00 -5.71 13.13
CA TYR A 280 -5.72 -6.28 12.00
C TYR A 280 -6.62 -5.18 11.41
N PRO A 281 -7.75 -4.74 12.05
CA PRO A 281 -8.44 -3.51 11.68
C PRO A 281 -7.73 -2.28 12.26
N ASN A 282 -7.97 -1.12 11.64
CA ASN A 282 -7.46 0.18 12.08
C ASN A 282 -8.60 1.21 12.12
N PRO A 283 -9.48 1.18 13.14
CA PRO A 283 -10.54 2.17 13.30
C PRO A 283 -9.95 3.57 13.55
N LEU A 284 -10.69 4.60 13.16
CA LEU A 284 -10.27 6.00 13.32
C LEU A 284 -10.66 6.58 14.67
N GLU A 285 -11.60 5.95 15.38
CA GLU A 285 -12.03 6.30 16.73
C GLU A 285 -11.97 5.07 17.63
N SER A 286 -11.67 5.29 18.91
CA SER A 286 -11.63 4.24 19.92
C SER A 286 -12.07 4.78 21.28
N ILE A 287 -12.73 3.95 22.08
CA ILE A 287 -13.01 4.16 23.50
C ILE A 287 -12.21 3.17 24.38
N GLY A 288 -11.05 2.71 23.90
CA GLY A 288 -10.22 1.73 24.58
C GLY A 288 -10.48 0.27 24.19
N GLN A 289 -11.48 0.01 23.34
CA GLN A 289 -11.85 -1.35 22.91
C GLN A 289 -10.89 -1.97 21.90
N HIS A 290 -10.00 -1.18 21.31
CA HIS A 290 -9.10 -1.62 20.23
C HIS A 290 -7.64 -1.51 20.66
N GLN A 291 -6.94 -2.64 20.62
CA GLN A 291 -5.53 -2.75 21.02
C GLN A 291 -4.76 -3.66 20.08
N ARG A 292 -3.44 -3.41 19.92
CA ARG A 292 -2.57 -4.32 19.18
C ARG A 292 -2.49 -5.67 19.86
N GLN A 293 -2.46 -6.72 19.03
CA GLN A 293 -2.32 -8.10 19.49
C GLN A 293 -0.95 -8.65 19.08
N PRO A 294 -0.33 -9.52 19.87
CA PRO A 294 0.95 -10.14 19.49
C PRO A 294 0.80 -11.06 18.27
N TRP A 295 -0.38 -11.64 18.06
CA TRP A 295 -0.69 -12.54 16.94
C TRP A 295 -2.20 -12.69 16.73
N PHE A 296 -2.59 -13.28 15.59
CA PHE A 296 -3.98 -13.57 15.24
C PHE A 296 -4.14 -15.03 14.81
N GLY A 297 -5.34 -15.61 15.00
CA GLY A 297 -5.67 -16.94 14.49
C GLY A 297 -5.55 -17.05 12.96
N CYS A 298 -5.95 -15.98 12.23
CA CYS A 298 -5.64 -15.77 10.83
C CYS A 298 -4.59 -14.64 10.73
N ALA A 299 -3.32 -14.99 10.68
CA ALA A 299 -2.20 -14.05 10.85
C ALA A 299 -1.72 -13.44 9.52
N CYS A 300 -2.65 -12.99 8.65
CA CYS A 300 -2.28 -12.38 7.37
C CYS A 300 -1.58 -11.03 7.55
N CYS A 301 -2.06 -10.15 8.42
CA CYS A 301 -1.52 -8.80 8.59
C CYS A 301 -0.08 -8.78 9.13
N PRO A 302 0.31 -9.52 10.18
CA PRO A 302 1.70 -9.57 10.63
C PRO A 302 2.66 -10.05 9.55
N SER A 303 2.34 -11.15 8.87
CA SER A 303 3.18 -11.71 7.80
C SER A 303 3.27 -10.77 6.59
N ASN A 304 2.18 -10.09 6.25
CA ASN A 304 2.13 -9.14 5.15
C ASN A 304 2.99 -7.90 5.42
N ILE A 305 2.95 -7.33 6.64
CA ILE A 305 3.85 -6.24 7.05
C ILE A 305 5.31 -6.67 6.98
N CYS A 306 5.63 -7.87 7.52
CA CYS A 306 6.99 -8.39 7.48
C CYS A 306 7.56 -8.53 6.06
N ARG A 307 6.72 -8.87 5.07
CA ARG A 307 7.16 -8.92 3.66
C ARG A 307 7.18 -7.54 2.99
N PHE A 308 6.31 -6.61 3.41
CA PHE A 308 6.18 -5.30 2.78
C PHE A 308 7.33 -4.36 3.16
N ILE A 309 7.63 -4.20 4.46
CA ILE A 309 8.63 -3.24 4.96
C ILE A 309 9.99 -3.41 4.25
N PRO A 310 10.55 -4.64 4.09
CA PRO A 310 11.81 -4.81 3.35
C PRO A 310 11.75 -4.43 1.87
N SER A 311 10.55 -4.36 1.27
CA SER A 311 10.37 -3.96 -0.13
C SER A 311 10.34 -2.45 -0.33
N LEU A 312 10.18 -1.66 0.75
CA LEU A 312 10.02 -0.20 0.70
C LEU A 312 11.11 0.55 -0.09
N PRO A 313 12.40 0.16 -0.04
CA PRO A 313 13.42 0.81 -0.87
C PRO A 313 13.12 0.80 -2.38
N GLY A 314 12.36 -0.19 -2.86
CA GLY A 314 11.95 -0.29 -4.26
C GLY A 314 10.93 0.77 -4.72
N TYR A 315 10.31 1.49 -3.78
CA TYR A 315 9.32 2.54 -4.07
C TYR A 315 9.91 3.95 -4.10
N VAL A 316 11.18 4.12 -3.69
CA VAL A 316 11.79 5.45 -3.56
C VAL A 316 12.05 6.09 -4.91
N TYR A 317 12.53 5.31 -5.86
CA TYR A 317 12.85 5.76 -7.22
C TYR A 317 12.20 4.88 -8.29
N ALA A 318 11.97 5.51 -9.44
CA ALA A 318 11.68 4.79 -10.67
C ALA A 318 12.51 5.38 -11.83
N VAL A 319 12.77 4.57 -12.86
CA VAL A 319 13.53 4.99 -14.04
C VAL A 319 12.78 4.59 -15.30
N LYS A 320 12.58 5.56 -16.21
CA LYS A 320 12.00 5.32 -17.54
C LYS A 320 12.85 6.03 -18.60
N GLY A 321 13.64 5.27 -19.35
CA GLY A 321 14.61 5.85 -20.30
C GLY A 321 15.62 6.76 -19.58
N LYS A 322 15.58 8.05 -19.87
CA LYS A 322 16.42 9.10 -19.23
C LYS A 322 15.73 9.80 -18.06
N ASP A 323 14.51 9.44 -17.72
CA ASP A 323 13.77 10.04 -16.60
C ASP A 323 14.04 9.26 -15.32
N VAL A 324 14.49 9.95 -14.27
CA VAL A 324 14.65 9.43 -12.92
C VAL A 324 13.62 10.10 -12.01
N TYR A 325 12.64 9.33 -11.57
CA TYR A 325 11.60 9.79 -10.66
C TYR A 325 12.06 9.63 -9.21
N VAL A 326 11.98 10.70 -8.44
CA VAL A 326 12.19 10.71 -6.98
C VAL A 326 10.82 10.80 -6.34
N ASN A 327 10.32 9.69 -5.83
CA ASN A 327 8.92 9.51 -5.45
C ASN A 327 8.67 9.60 -3.96
N LEU A 328 9.54 9.00 -3.13
CA LEU A 328 9.47 9.06 -1.67
C LEU A 328 10.73 9.73 -1.12
N PHE A 329 10.53 10.46 -0.03
CA PHE A 329 11.61 11.18 0.64
C PHE A 329 12.00 10.44 1.92
N MET A 330 13.19 9.86 1.91
CA MET A 330 13.81 9.18 3.05
C MET A 330 15.32 9.12 2.87
N SER A 331 16.07 9.22 3.94
CA SER A 331 17.53 9.15 3.88
C SER A 331 18.00 7.78 3.37
N ASN A 332 18.70 7.79 2.25
CA ASN A 332 19.19 6.58 1.58
C ASN A 332 20.33 6.87 0.62
N THR A 333 21.05 5.82 0.21
CA THR A 333 21.94 5.83 -0.96
C THR A 333 21.48 4.73 -1.92
N SER A 334 21.18 5.10 -3.16
CA SER A 334 20.66 4.20 -4.18
C SER A 334 21.55 4.16 -5.42
N ASN A 335 21.70 2.95 -5.99
CA ASN A 335 22.38 2.73 -7.25
C ASN A 335 21.34 2.38 -8.33
N LEU A 336 21.22 3.24 -9.31
CA LEU A 336 20.25 3.17 -10.38
C LEU A 336 20.94 2.85 -11.71
N LYS A 337 20.16 2.40 -12.69
CA LYS A 337 20.59 2.27 -14.08
C LYS A 337 19.74 3.18 -14.95
N VAL A 338 20.36 4.19 -15.57
CA VAL A 338 19.73 5.10 -16.53
C VAL A 338 20.27 4.74 -17.92
N GLU A 339 19.42 4.25 -18.81
CA GLU A 339 19.82 3.66 -20.10
C GLU A 339 20.96 2.62 -19.95
N GLY A 340 20.88 1.78 -18.93
CA GLY A 340 21.90 0.76 -18.64
C GLY A 340 23.16 1.26 -17.94
N LYS A 341 23.37 2.59 -17.82
CA LYS A 341 24.54 3.22 -17.22
C LYS A 341 24.32 3.51 -15.72
N ALA A 342 25.36 3.32 -14.93
CA ALA A 342 25.29 3.47 -13.48
C ALA A 342 25.15 4.93 -13.03
N VAL A 343 24.15 5.21 -12.21
CA VAL A 343 23.92 6.47 -11.50
C VAL A 343 23.75 6.16 -10.02
N SER A 344 24.43 6.90 -9.14
CA SER A 344 24.25 6.77 -7.68
C SER A 344 23.75 8.09 -7.13
N LEU A 345 22.59 8.02 -6.47
CA LEU A 345 21.96 9.14 -5.78
C LEU A 345 21.95 8.90 -4.27
N GLU A 346 21.99 9.98 -3.50
CA GLU A 346 21.84 9.98 -2.06
C GLU A 346 20.75 10.96 -1.67
N GLN A 347 19.83 10.57 -0.81
CA GLN A 347 18.93 11.49 -0.13
C GLN A 347 19.34 11.64 1.33
N ALA A 348 19.35 12.90 1.82
CA ALA A 348 19.50 13.26 3.22
C ALA A 348 18.31 14.14 3.62
N THR A 349 17.53 13.67 4.61
CA THR A 349 16.31 14.33 5.03
C THR A 349 15.85 13.86 6.42
N HIS A 350 15.08 14.67 7.11
CA HIS A 350 14.28 14.32 8.29
C HIS A 350 12.77 14.23 7.96
N TYR A 351 12.41 14.15 6.68
CA TYR A 351 11.03 13.90 6.26
C TYR A 351 10.49 12.59 6.87
N PRO A 352 9.27 12.55 7.42
CA PRO A 352 8.18 13.52 7.31
C PRO A 352 8.12 14.57 8.45
N TRP A 353 9.14 14.70 9.30
CA TRP A 353 9.12 15.62 10.44
C TRP A 353 9.48 17.06 10.06
N ASN A 354 10.23 17.27 9.00
CA ASN A 354 10.43 18.55 8.35
C ASN A 354 10.43 18.43 6.82
N GLY A 355 10.35 19.57 6.13
CA GLY A 355 10.22 19.62 4.67
C GLY A 355 11.55 19.68 3.91
N ASP A 356 12.69 19.56 4.57
CA ASP A 356 13.99 19.67 3.92
C ASP A 356 14.45 18.34 3.34
N VAL A 357 14.75 18.34 2.04
CA VAL A 357 15.27 17.18 1.32
C VAL A 357 16.48 17.61 0.50
N THR A 358 17.61 16.94 0.68
CA THR A 358 18.79 17.11 -0.17
C THR A 358 19.02 15.84 -0.99
N ILE A 359 19.14 15.97 -2.32
CA ILE A 359 19.44 14.88 -3.25
C ILE A 359 20.82 15.14 -3.84
N GLY A 360 21.79 14.29 -3.51
CA GLY A 360 23.16 14.35 -4.01
C GLY A 360 23.42 13.39 -5.14
N VAL A 361 24.22 13.79 -6.12
CA VAL A 361 24.70 12.92 -7.21
C VAL A 361 26.10 12.40 -6.84
N ASN A 362 26.18 11.16 -6.35
CA ASN A 362 27.44 10.53 -5.92
C ASN A 362 28.23 9.94 -7.09
N LYS A 363 27.51 9.49 -8.13
CA LYS A 363 28.09 8.94 -9.38
C LYS A 363 27.12 9.16 -10.54
N ASN A 364 27.64 9.54 -11.69
CA ASN A 364 26.86 9.60 -12.93
C ASN A 364 27.69 9.17 -14.14
N ASN A 365 27.36 8.02 -14.71
CA ASN A 365 27.91 7.52 -15.97
C ASN A 365 26.93 7.74 -17.14
N ALA A 366 25.69 8.17 -16.88
CA ALA A 366 24.67 8.40 -17.91
C ALA A 366 24.82 9.77 -18.60
N GLY A 367 25.48 10.72 -17.94
CA GLY A 367 25.65 12.09 -18.45
C GLY A 367 24.41 12.93 -18.24
N GLN A 368 23.64 13.21 -19.27
CA GLN A 368 22.40 13.98 -19.18
C GLN A 368 21.21 13.07 -18.90
N PHE A 369 20.40 13.46 -17.91
CA PHE A 369 19.11 12.84 -17.62
C PHE A 369 18.19 13.83 -16.90
N THR A 370 16.88 13.59 -16.94
CA THR A 370 15.87 14.38 -16.26
C THR A 370 15.63 13.81 -14.87
N MET A 371 15.89 14.59 -13.83
CA MET A 371 15.45 14.29 -12.46
C MET A 371 14.05 14.85 -12.28
N LYS A 372 13.07 13.97 -12.03
CA LYS A 372 11.65 14.28 -11.76
C LYS A 372 11.39 14.15 -10.28
N ILE A 373 11.27 15.26 -9.59
CA ILE A 373 11.06 15.32 -8.13
C ILE A 373 9.58 15.48 -7.88
N ARG A 374 8.96 14.55 -7.18
CA ARG A 374 7.54 14.65 -6.82
C ARG A 374 7.33 15.86 -5.91
N ILE A 375 6.34 16.67 -6.25
CA ILE A 375 5.82 17.70 -5.33
C ILE A 375 4.53 17.13 -4.73
N PRO A 376 4.52 16.79 -3.42
CA PRO A 376 3.37 16.13 -2.78
C PRO A 376 2.06 16.91 -2.93
N GLY A 377 0.93 16.19 -3.00
CA GLY A 377 -0.40 16.78 -3.11
C GLY A 377 -0.70 17.77 -2.00
N TRP A 378 -0.31 17.47 -0.77
CA TRP A 378 -0.53 18.34 0.38
C TRP A 378 0.19 19.70 0.26
N VAL A 379 1.35 19.79 -0.40
CA VAL A 379 2.01 21.07 -0.76
C VAL A 379 1.24 21.79 -1.85
N ARG A 380 0.68 21.05 -2.81
CA ARG A 380 -0.11 21.58 -3.92
C ARG A 380 -1.55 21.93 -3.54
N ASN A 381 -1.85 22.02 -2.23
CA ASN A 381 -3.17 22.31 -1.68
C ASN A 381 -4.24 21.25 -2.03
N GLN A 382 -3.84 20.00 -2.13
CA GLN A 382 -4.69 18.86 -2.44
C GLN A 382 -4.49 17.76 -1.38
N VAL A 383 -5.52 17.49 -0.58
CA VAL A 383 -5.48 16.45 0.49
C VAL A 383 -5.36 15.06 -0.14
N VAL A 384 -6.26 14.77 -1.07
CA VAL A 384 -6.28 13.57 -1.91
C VAL A 384 -6.62 13.99 -3.34
N PRO A 385 -6.30 13.22 -4.38
CA PRO A 385 -6.58 13.60 -5.77
C PRO A 385 -8.06 13.42 -6.14
N SER A 386 -8.96 13.97 -5.33
CA SER A 386 -10.41 13.99 -5.50
C SER A 386 -11.04 15.11 -4.65
N ASP A 387 -12.37 15.20 -4.63
CA ASP A 387 -13.14 16.10 -3.77
C ASP A 387 -13.59 15.49 -2.43
N LEU A 388 -13.12 14.26 -2.13
CA LEU A 388 -13.52 13.55 -0.92
C LEU A 388 -13.06 14.28 0.36
N TYR A 389 -11.88 14.89 0.33
CA TYR A 389 -11.33 15.71 1.42
C TYR A 389 -10.78 17.03 0.89
N THR A 390 -10.99 18.10 1.64
CA THR A 390 -10.52 19.45 1.31
C THR A 390 -9.96 20.16 2.52
N TYR A 391 -8.97 21.04 2.29
CA TYR A 391 -8.49 21.93 3.34
C TYR A 391 -9.52 22.98 3.71
N SER A 392 -9.67 23.25 5.00
CA SER A 392 -10.67 24.20 5.52
C SER A 392 -10.06 25.45 6.17
N ASP A 393 -8.73 25.56 6.21
CA ASP A 393 -7.99 26.64 6.87
C ASP A 393 -7.66 27.84 5.96
N GLY A 394 -7.88 27.70 4.66
CA GLY A 394 -7.57 28.76 3.68
C GLY A 394 -6.08 28.96 3.41
N LYS A 395 -5.18 28.22 4.08
CA LYS A 395 -3.73 28.32 3.88
C LYS A 395 -3.33 27.79 2.51
N ARG A 396 -2.21 28.29 1.99
CA ARG A 396 -1.52 27.75 0.82
C ARG A 396 -0.05 27.55 1.19
N LEU A 397 0.42 26.33 1.04
CA LEU A 397 1.82 25.99 1.25
C LEU A 397 2.62 26.26 -0.02
N SER A 398 3.91 26.45 0.13
CA SER A 398 4.86 26.66 -0.96
C SER A 398 6.00 25.62 -0.91
N TYR A 399 6.79 25.61 -1.95
CA TYR A 399 8.02 24.83 -2.01
C TYR A 399 9.10 25.59 -2.77
N THR A 400 10.36 25.27 -2.50
CA THR A 400 11.49 25.80 -3.26
C THR A 400 12.40 24.67 -3.73
N VAL A 401 13.00 24.85 -4.89
CA VAL A 401 13.99 23.92 -5.46
C VAL A 401 15.24 24.69 -5.84
N LYS A 402 16.40 24.23 -5.35
CA LYS A 402 17.71 24.80 -5.67
C LYS A 402 18.64 23.72 -6.21
N VAL A 403 19.46 24.06 -7.19
CA VAL A 403 20.54 23.19 -7.68
C VAL A 403 21.87 23.88 -7.40
N ASN A 404 22.73 23.25 -6.61
CA ASN A 404 24.02 23.79 -6.17
C ASN A 404 23.90 25.17 -5.50
N GLY A 405 22.81 25.41 -4.77
CA GLY A 405 22.52 26.67 -4.07
C GLY A 405 21.68 27.66 -4.90
N GLU A 406 21.63 27.54 -6.21
CA GLU A 406 20.91 28.45 -7.09
C GLU A 406 19.46 28.03 -7.27
N PRO A 407 18.47 28.94 -7.12
CA PRO A 407 17.07 28.65 -7.37
C PRO A 407 16.85 28.20 -8.82
N VAL A 408 16.02 27.18 -8.98
CA VAL A 408 15.59 26.68 -10.30
C VAL A 408 14.09 26.79 -10.39
N GLN A 409 13.59 27.16 -11.56
CA GLN A 409 12.17 27.16 -11.87
C GLN A 409 11.86 26.12 -12.95
N SER A 410 10.77 25.43 -12.80
CA SER A 410 10.23 24.50 -13.79
C SER A 410 8.73 24.42 -13.63
N GLU A 411 8.02 24.22 -14.72
CA GLU A 411 6.60 23.87 -14.65
C GLU A 411 6.42 22.45 -14.11
N LEU A 412 5.37 22.26 -13.31
CA LEU A 412 5.01 20.92 -12.86
C LEU A 412 4.38 20.15 -14.01
N LYS A 413 4.96 19.00 -14.30
CA LYS A 413 4.38 18.03 -15.23
C LYS A 413 3.94 16.79 -14.47
N ASP A 414 2.65 16.47 -14.51
CA ASP A 414 2.05 15.32 -13.84
C ASP A 414 2.37 15.25 -12.32
N GLY A 415 2.53 16.43 -11.67
CA GLY A 415 2.89 16.58 -10.27
C GLY A 415 4.39 16.47 -9.97
N TYR A 416 5.25 16.45 -11.00
CA TYR A 416 6.70 16.41 -10.87
C TYR A 416 7.35 17.73 -11.28
N PHE A 417 8.33 18.17 -10.49
CA PHE A 417 9.27 19.22 -10.83
C PHE A 417 10.43 18.59 -11.65
N CYS A 418 10.58 19.01 -12.90
CA CYS A 418 11.48 18.37 -13.84
C CYS A 418 12.77 19.17 -14.04
N ILE A 419 13.93 18.55 -13.82
CA ILE A 419 15.24 19.18 -14.02
C ILE A 419 16.03 18.35 -15.03
N ASP A 420 16.08 18.80 -16.28
CA ASP A 420 16.90 18.18 -17.33
C ASP A 420 18.25 18.88 -17.43
N ARG A 421 19.33 18.15 -17.13
CA ARG A 421 20.69 18.65 -17.24
C ARG A 421 21.72 17.53 -17.33
N ARG A 422 22.94 17.89 -17.70
CA ARG A 422 24.12 17.02 -17.56
C ARG A 422 24.59 17.09 -16.10
N TRP A 423 24.25 16.07 -15.31
CA TRP A 423 24.62 15.96 -13.91
C TRP A 423 26.09 15.60 -13.74
N LYS A 424 26.73 16.16 -12.72
CA LYS A 424 28.11 15.87 -12.31
C LYS A 424 28.13 15.26 -10.92
N LYS A 425 29.17 14.47 -10.63
CA LYS A 425 29.44 14.04 -9.25
C LYS A 425 29.61 15.26 -8.36
N GLY A 426 28.90 15.28 -7.22
CA GLY A 426 28.89 16.38 -6.27
C GLY A 426 27.76 17.39 -6.47
N ASP A 427 27.02 17.34 -7.61
CA ASP A 427 25.81 18.15 -7.76
C ASP A 427 24.80 17.83 -6.67
N LYS A 428 24.13 18.86 -6.16
CA LYS A 428 23.10 18.73 -5.11
C LYS A 428 21.84 19.45 -5.52
N VAL A 429 20.69 18.80 -5.29
CA VAL A 429 19.37 19.42 -5.36
C VAL A 429 18.87 19.56 -3.94
N ALA A 430 18.55 20.78 -3.51
CA ALA A 430 17.88 21.04 -2.25
C ALA A 430 16.41 21.38 -2.53
N VAL A 431 15.52 20.66 -1.88
CA VAL A 431 14.08 20.90 -1.91
C VAL A 431 13.63 21.27 -0.50
N HIS A 432 12.80 22.29 -0.40
CA HIS A 432 12.12 22.64 0.84
C HIS A 432 10.63 22.68 0.59
N PHE A 433 9.86 22.00 1.43
CA PHE A 433 8.41 22.04 1.47
C PHE A 433 7.96 22.78 2.73
N ASP A 434 7.17 23.84 2.59
CA ASP A 434 6.49 24.42 3.74
C ASP A 434 5.61 23.34 4.40
N MET A 435 5.74 23.19 5.72
CA MET A 435 5.08 22.08 6.44
C MET A 435 4.41 22.62 7.70
N GLU A 436 3.25 23.28 7.50
CA GLU A 436 2.41 23.77 8.60
C GLU A 436 1.25 22.80 8.89
N PRO A 437 0.76 22.77 10.15
CA PRO A 437 -0.47 22.07 10.48
C PRO A 437 -1.66 22.65 9.71
N ARG A 438 -2.52 21.76 9.20
CA ARG A 438 -3.68 22.09 8.39
C ARG A 438 -4.93 21.34 8.86
N THR A 439 -6.08 21.98 8.75
CA THR A 439 -7.37 21.35 9.01
C THR A 439 -8.02 20.87 7.72
N VAL A 440 -8.60 19.68 7.79
CA VAL A 440 -9.22 18.97 6.68
C VAL A 440 -10.68 18.68 7.00
N LYS A 441 -11.55 18.84 6.03
CA LYS A 441 -12.96 18.44 6.06
C LYS A 441 -13.25 17.39 5.00
N ALA A 442 -14.08 16.43 5.35
CA ALA A 442 -14.64 15.49 4.40
C ALA A 442 -15.75 16.14 3.55
N ASN A 443 -16.01 15.54 2.40
CA ASN A 443 -17.19 15.83 1.59
C ASN A 443 -18.47 15.61 2.41
N ASN A 444 -19.45 16.51 2.28
CA ASN A 444 -20.70 16.45 3.07
C ASN A 444 -21.53 15.16 2.87
N LYS A 445 -21.23 14.37 1.85
CA LYS A 445 -21.83 13.04 1.63
C LYS A 445 -21.34 12.00 2.62
N VAL A 446 -20.17 12.22 3.27
CA VAL A 446 -19.67 11.36 4.34
C VAL A 446 -20.37 11.74 5.64
N GLU A 447 -21.42 11.02 5.97
CA GLU A 447 -22.29 11.35 7.13
C GLU A 447 -21.54 11.26 8.45
N ALA A 448 -20.66 10.29 8.61
CA ALA A 448 -19.87 10.07 9.81
C ALA A 448 -18.95 11.24 10.17
N ASP A 449 -18.56 12.06 9.18
CA ASP A 449 -17.63 13.16 9.35
C ASP A 449 -18.30 14.54 9.40
N ARG A 450 -19.63 14.59 9.36
CA ARG A 450 -20.36 15.88 9.46
C ARG A 450 -20.05 16.59 10.77
N GLY A 451 -19.61 17.84 10.68
CA GLY A 451 -19.20 18.63 11.85
C GLY A 451 -17.86 18.27 12.45
N ARG A 452 -17.10 17.40 11.83
CA ARG A 452 -15.76 16.96 12.25
C ARG A 452 -14.67 17.56 11.38
N ILE A 453 -13.46 17.59 11.91
CA ILE A 453 -12.25 17.93 11.18
C ILE A 453 -11.16 16.89 11.48
N ALA A 454 -10.29 16.66 10.51
CA ALA A 454 -9.01 16.02 10.72
C ALA A 454 -7.90 17.09 10.73
N VAL A 455 -6.77 16.77 11.35
CA VAL A 455 -5.57 17.61 11.37
C VAL A 455 -4.44 16.86 10.72
N GLU A 456 -3.73 17.52 9.80
CA GLU A 456 -2.53 16.93 9.20
C GLU A 456 -1.38 17.93 9.14
N ARG A 457 -0.15 17.43 9.10
CA ARG A 457 1.07 18.20 8.86
C ARG A 457 1.99 17.41 7.95
N GLY A 458 2.25 17.92 6.77
CA GLY A 458 2.90 17.13 5.72
C GLY A 458 2.06 15.90 5.36
N PRO A 459 2.66 14.71 5.23
CA PRO A 459 1.92 13.49 4.92
C PRO A 459 1.26 12.82 6.13
N ILE A 460 1.49 13.34 7.36
CA ILE A 460 1.03 12.72 8.61
C ILE A 460 -0.35 13.27 8.99
N VAL A 461 -1.29 12.37 9.23
CA VAL A 461 -2.59 12.65 9.86
C VAL A 461 -2.44 12.46 11.36
N TYR A 462 -2.75 13.50 12.12
CA TYR A 462 -2.65 13.51 13.58
C TYR A 462 -3.95 13.03 14.22
N CYS A 463 -3.82 12.45 15.40
CA CYS A 463 -4.95 12.07 16.24
C CYS A 463 -4.74 12.55 17.68
N ALA A 464 -5.83 12.78 18.41
CA ALA A 464 -5.81 12.98 19.85
C ALA A 464 -5.80 11.60 20.53
N GLU A 465 -4.82 11.33 21.37
CA GLU A 465 -4.64 10.05 22.05
C GLU A 465 -4.99 10.15 23.54
N TRP A 466 -5.65 9.12 24.08
CA TRP A 466 -6.05 9.06 25.48
C TRP A 466 -4.86 9.20 26.48
N PRO A 467 -3.70 8.57 26.22
CA PRO A 467 -2.57 8.70 27.14
C PRO A 467 -1.98 10.10 27.26
N ASP A 468 -2.22 10.93 26.25
CA ASP A 468 -1.68 12.30 26.17
C ASP A 468 -2.64 13.35 26.75
N ASN A 469 -3.87 12.96 27.14
CA ASN A 469 -4.93 13.87 27.51
C ASN A 469 -5.67 13.40 28.78
N ASP A 470 -5.90 14.30 29.73
CA ASP A 470 -6.62 14.03 30.98
C ASP A 470 -8.16 14.12 30.84
N PHE A 471 -8.68 14.04 29.62
CA PHE A 471 -10.09 14.18 29.30
C PHE A 471 -10.52 13.22 28.19
N ASP A 472 -11.84 13.09 28.00
CA ASP A 472 -12.40 12.32 26.89
C ASP A 472 -12.12 12.99 25.55
N VAL A 473 -11.19 12.43 24.78
CA VAL A 473 -10.77 12.95 23.47
C VAL A 473 -11.90 12.97 22.42
N LEU A 474 -12.94 12.16 22.60
CA LEU A 474 -14.13 12.17 21.73
C LEU A 474 -15.08 13.33 22.03
N SER A 475 -14.92 13.99 23.17
CA SER A 475 -15.72 15.16 23.54
C SER A 475 -15.08 16.51 23.18
N VAL A 476 -13.98 16.49 22.42
CA VAL A 476 -13.21 17.70 22.05
C VAL A 476 -13.94 18.50 20.98
N PHE A 477 -14.03 19.81 21.22
CA PHE A 477 -14.47 20.82 20.25
C PHE A 477 -13.36 21.80 19.95
N MET A 478 -13.00 21.90 18.70
CA MET A 478 -12.02 22.87 18.24
C MET A 478 -12.67 24.18 17.82
N ASN A 479 -11.95 25.27 17.96
CA ASN A 479 -12.32 26.55 17.37
C ASN A 479 -12.46 26.44 15.84
N ARG A 480 -13.20 27.37 15.22
CA ARG A 480 -13.37 27.39 13.75
C ARG A 480 -12.04 27.52 13.00
N THR A 481 -11.08 28.20 13.58
CA THR A 481 -9.72 28.42 13.06
C THR A 481 -8.71 28.09 14.13
N PRO A 482 -8.49 26.79 14.40
CA PRO A 482 -7.54 26.41 15.46
C PRO A 482 -6.14 26.83 15.07
N GLN A 483 -5.37 27.28 16.06
CA GLN A 483 -3.96 27.56 15.92
C GLN A 483 -3.19 26.40 16.54
N PHE A 484 -2.17 25.92 15.87
CA PHE A 484 -1.37 24.80 16.33
C PHE A 484 0.06 25.25 16.62
N GLU A 485 0.58 24.84 17.77
CA GLU A 485 1.99 24.88 18.09
C GLU A 485 2.60 23.52 17.73
N VAL A 486 3.70 23.51 16.99
CA VAL A 486 4.48 22.31 16.69
C VAL A 486 5.53 22.12 17.78
N VAL A 487 5.43 21.05 18.55
CA VAL A 487 6.33 20.73 19.67
C VAL A 487 7.19 19.53 19.30
N GLU A 488 8.48 19.75 19.13
CA GLU A 488 9.44 18.67 18.89
C GLU A 488 9.64 17.82 20.16
N LYS A 489 9.57 16.51 20.01
CA LYS A 489 9.78 15.52 21.09
C LYS A 489 10.86 14.52 20.66
N PRO A 490 12.14 14.91 20.73
CA PRO A 490 13.24 14.06 20.22
C PRO A 490 13.40 12.74 20.98
N ASP A 491 13.00 12.71 22.25
CA ASP A 491 13.13 11.53 23.12
C ASP A 491 11.87 10.63 23.13
N LEU A 492 10.78 11.08 22.50
CA LEU A 492 9.54 10.31 22.43
C LEU A 492 9.48 9.53 21.12
N LEU A 493 9.25 8.21 21.17
CA LEU A 493 9.05 7.32 20.02
C LEU A 493 10.14 7.49 18.92
N TYR A 494 11.40 7.64 19.33
CA TYR A 494 12.57 7.91 18.46
C TYR A 494 12.56 9.27 17.75
N GLY A 495 11.81 10.22 18.24
CA GLY A 495 11.69 11.58 17.73
C GLY A 495 10.42 11.77 16.90
N ILE A 496 9.50 12.57 17.43
CA ILE A 496 8.25 12.95 16.77
C ILE A 496 7.99 14.45 16.95
N ASN A 497 7.06 14.97 16.17
CA ASN A 497 6.45 16.27 16.40
C ASN A 497 5.02 16.08 16.91
N GLN A 498 4.72 16.65 18.07
CA GLN A 498 3.35 16.78 18.58
C GLN A 498 2.74 18.09 18.12
N LEU A 499 1.41 18.16 18.07
CA LEU A 499 0.67 19.39 17.85
C LEU A 499 -0.11 19.72 19.11
N LYS A 500 0.01 20.96 19.58
CA LYS A 500 -0.80 21.52 20.67
C LYS A 500 -1.75 22.57 20.15
N THR A 501 -2.96 22.62 20.69
CA THR A 501 -3.95 23.63 20.33
C THR A 501 -4.94 23.82 21.49
N ASP A 502 -5.44 25.04 21.63
CA ASP A 502 -6.56 25.31 22.54
C ASP A 502 -7.84 24.68 21.99
N ALA A 503 -8.54 23.96 22.84
CA ALA A 503 -9.79 23.32 22.53
C ALA A 503 -10.79 23.47 23.68
N GLN A 504 -12.00 23.00 23.47
CA GLN A 504 -13.05 22.90 24.50
C GLN A 504 -13.50 21.46 24.60
N ILE A 505 -13.85 21.02 25.78
CA ILE A 505 -14.51 19.73 26.02
C ILE A 505 -15.93 19.96 26.53
N LEU A 506 -16.85 19.04 26.19
CA LEU A 506 -18.14 18.95 26.84
C LEU A 506 -17.98 18.25 28.18
N GLY A 507 -18.46 18.88 29.22
CA GLY A 507 -18.52 18.35 30.59
C GLY A 507 -19.78 18.83 31.30
N TYR A 508 -19.89 18.48 32.55
CA TYR A 508 -20.96 19.00 33.44
C TYR A 508 -20.34 20.00 34.41
N ASP A 509 -21.05 21.10 34.66
CA ASP A 509 -20.70 22.04 35.72
C ASP A 509 -21.03 21.43 37.13
N ASP A 510 -20.64 22.14 38.17
CA ASP A 510 -20.88 21.71 39.55
C ASP A 510 -22.39 21.57 39.92
N ARG A 511 -23.28 22.02 39.04
CA ARG A 511 -24.74 21.91 39.17
C ARG A 511 -25.33 20.83 38.25
N GLY A 512 -24.47 20.03 37.58
CA GLY A 512 -24.89 18.98 36.69
C GLY A 512 -25.46 19.47 35.34
N ARG A 513 -25.19 20.73 34.94
CA ARG A 513 -25.59 21.28 33.65
C ARG A 513 -24.45 21.14 32.63
N LEU A 514 -24.79 20.84 31.39
CA LEU A 514 -23.84 20.73 30.30
C LEU A 514 -23.05 22.05 30.15
N ASP A 515 -21.76 21.98 30.22
CA ASP A 515 -20.84 23.13 30.12
C ASP A 515 -19.65 22.80 29.19
N ARG A 516 -18.98 23.84 28.67
CA ARG A 516 -17.78 23.73 27.86
C ARG A 516 -16.59 24.20 28.68
N LYS A 517 -15.61 23.32 28.88
CA LYS A 517 -14.36 23.64 29.58
C LYS A 517 -13.22 23.80 28.56
N SER A 518 -12.36 24.81 28.75
CA SER A 518 -11.16 24.99 27.95
C SER A 518 -10.11 23.95 28.35
N VAL A 519 -9.43 23.39 27.35
CA VAL A 519 -8.33 22.42 27.47
C VAL A 519 -7.25 22.75 26.45
N VAL A 520 -6.02 22.30 26.72
CA VAL A 520 -4.86 22.54 25.86
C VAL A 520 -4.34 21.23 25.30
#